data_f7ca03a1b6caecf028ec6a9b2cd55e8e
#
_entry.id   f7ca03a1b6caecf028ec6a9b2cd55e8e
#
_cell.length_a   1.000
_cell.length_b   1.000
_cell.length_c   1.000
_cell.angle_alpha   90.00
_cell.angle_beta   90.00
_cell.angle_gamma   90.00
#
_symmetry.space_group_name_H-M   'P 1'
#
loop_
_entity.id
_entity.type
_entity.pdbx_description
1 polymer ?
#
loop_
_entity_poly.entity_id
_entity_poly.type
_entity_poly.pdbx_seq_one_letter_code
_entity_poly.pdbx_strand_id
1 'polypeptide(L)'
;MPTYVTLMNWTDQGIRAAKETVQRRDQANALAEKHGASIEQVYWTVGPYDLVTIIEAPDDESATAMLLELGSAGNLRTTTLRAYGREEISGIIQRLG
;
A
#
# COMPACT_ATOMS: atom_id res chain seq x y z
N MET A 1 -8.69 -12.16 -0.41
CA MET A 1 -8.63 -10.84 -1.07
C MET A 1 -7.29 -10.69 -1.76
N PRO A 2 -7.23 -10.03 -2.92
CA PRO A 2 -5.96 -9.70 -3.56
C PRO A 2 -5.00 -8.95 -2.65
N THR A 3 -3.72 -9.26 -2.78
CA THR A 3 -2.65 -8.64 -2.01
C THR A 3 -1.85 -7.69 -2.91
N TYR A 4 -1.46 -6.56 -2.34
CA TYR A 4 -0.67 -5.55 -3.02
C TYR A 4 0.52 -5.17 -2.17
N VAL A 5 1.68 -5.02 -2.80
CA VAL A 5 2.86 -4.43 -2.16
C VAL A 5 2.96 -3.01 -2.68
N THR A 6 2.91 -2.04 -1.78
CA THR A 6 2.96 -0.64 -2.15
C THR A 6 4.27 -0.02 -1.65
N LEU A 7 5.04 0.47 -2.60
CA LEU A 7 6.30 1.14 -2.35
C LEU A 7 6.00 2.64 -2.32
N MET A 8 6.41 3.31 -1.25
CA MET A 8 6.02 4.70 -1.05
C MET A 8 7.22 5.61 -0.86
N ASN A 9 7.14 6.80 -1.43
CA ASN A 9 8.11 7.86 -1.19
C ASN A 9 7.41 9.06 -0.56
N TRP A 10 8.05 9.68 0.43
CA TRP A 10 7.58 10.96 0.93
C TRP A 10 7.76 12.03 -0.15
N THR A 11 6.76 12.90 -0.25
CA THR A 11 6.92 14.16 -0.96
C THR A 11 7.70 15.13 -0.07
N ASP A 12 8.03 16.31 -0.59
CA ASP A 12 8.65 17.36 0.23
C ASP A 12 7.77 17.70 1.43
N GLN A 13 6.47 17.78 1.23
CA GLN A 13 5.51 18.02 2.30
C GLN A 13 5.53 16.89 3.33
N GLY A 14 5.54 15.64 2.86
CA GLY A 14 5.50 14.47 3.73
C GLY A 14 6.73 14.34 4.60
N ILE A 15 7.92 14.56 4.03
CA ILE A 15 9.16 14.41 4.80
C ILE A 15 9.34 15.51 5.83
N ARG A 16 8.82 16.71 5.58
CA ARG A 16 8.85 17.78 6.59
C ARG A 16 8.09 17.42 7.85
N ALA A 17 7.08 16.56 7.70
CA ALA A 17 6.25 16.11 8.81
C ALA A 17 6.56 14.65 9.19
N ALA A 18 7.80 14.19 8.97
CA ALA A 18 8.19 12.81 9.23
C ALA A 18 7.96 12.38 10.69
N LYS A 19 8.03 13.32 11.63
CA LYS A 19 7.78 13.02 13.04
C LYS A 19 6.36 12.53 13.32
N GLU A 20 5.41 12.79 12.42
CA GLU A 20 4.01 12.38 12.55
C GLU A 20 3.71 11.07 11.83
N THR A 21 4.73 10.41 11.28
CA THR A 21 4.51 9.26 10.39
C THR A 21 3.79 8.10 11.07
N VAL A 22 4.10 7.81 12.32
CA VAL A 22 3.45 6.72 13.06
C VAL A 22 1.96 7.03 13.27
N GLN A 23 1.65 8.28 13.61
CA GLN A 23 0.28 8.73 13.78
C GLN A 23 -0.49 8.67 12.47
N ARG A 24 0.14 9.05 11.37
CA ARG A 24 -0.47 8.94 10.03
C ARG A 24 -0.71 7.50 9.63
N ARG A 25 0.15 6.60 10.05
CA ARG A 25 -0.05 5.17 9.84
C ARG A 25 -1.38 4.72 10.48
N ASP A 26 -1.66 5.19 11.68
CA ASP A 26 -2.91 4.86 12.36
C ASP A 26 -4.13 5.45 11.64
N GLN A 27 -4.02 6.67 11.15
CA GLN A 27 -5.09 7.31 10.36
C GLN A 27 -5.35 6.57 9.06
N ALA A 28 -4.32 6.00 8.45
CA ALA A 28 -4.44 5.24 7.22
C ALA A 28 -5.29 3.97 7.37
N ASN A 29 -5.38 3.42 8.57
CA ASN A 29 -6.28 2.28 8.83
C ASN A 29 -7.73 2.63 8.55
N ALA A 30 -8.19 3.80 8.98
CA ALA A 30 -9.56 4.24 8.74
C ALA A 30 -9.80 4.46 7.24
N LEU A 31 -8.82 4.99 6.53
CA LEU A 31 -8.90 5.15 5.09
C LEU A 31 -9.02 3.80 4.38
N ALA A 32 -8.24 2.82 4.79
CA ALA A 32 -8.31 1.48 4.23
C ALA A 32 -9.70 0.86 4.46
N GLU A 33 -10.21 0.95 5.68
CA GLU A 33 -11.55 0.42 6.02
C GLU A 33 -12.65 1.03 5.16
N LYS A 34 -12.56 2.32 4.88
CA LYS A 34 -13.51 3.01 4.01
C LYS A 34 -13.64 2.35 2.64
N HIS A 35 -12.54 1.79 2.13
CA HIS A 35 -12.50 1.13 0.83
C HIS A 35 -12.58 -0.40 0.93
N GLY A 36 -12.92 -0.93 2.08
CA GLY A 36 -13.01 -2.39 2.29
C GLY A 36 -11.67 -3.09 2.30
N ALA A 37 -10.59 -2.34 2.47
CA ALA A 37 -9.22 -2.84 2.45
C ALA A 37 -8.63 -2.92 3.86
N SER A 38 -7.49 -3.58 4.00
CA SER A 38 -6.76 -3.62 5.25
C SER A 38 -5.26 -3.47 4.99
N ILE A 39 -4.59 -2.76 5.88
CA ILE A 39 -3.13 -2.62 5.86
C ILE A 39 -2.57 -3.70 6.78
N GLU A 40 -1.91 -4.68 6.18
CA GLU A 40 -1.40 -5.84 6.93
C GLU A 40 -0.04 -5.56 7.57
N GLN A 41 0.85 -4.88 6.85
CA GLN A 41 2.20 -4.59 7.29
C GLN A 41 2.63 -3.22 6.80
N VAL A 42 3.41 -2.52 7.62
CA VAL A 42 4.10 -1.28 7.23
C VAL A 42 5.52 -1.35 7.71
N TYR A 43 6.45 -1.10 6.81
CA TYR A 43 7.87 -0.98 7.12
C TYR A 43 8.37 0.38 6.65
N TRP A 44 9.11 1.09 7.51
CA TRP A 44 9.84 2.28 7.12
C TRP A 44 11.21 1.84 6.66
N THR A 45 11.62 2.31 5.48
CA THR A 45 12.84 1.83 4.82
C THR A 45 13.80 2.97 4.54
N VAL A 46 15.04 2.63 4.29
CA VAL A 46 16.10 3.55 3.87
C VAL A 46 16.61 3.07 2.53
N GLY A 47 16.60 3.97 1.55
CA GLY A 47 17.00 3.63 0.19
C GLY A 47 16.08 4.30 -0.82
N PRO A 48 15.81 3.64 -1.98
CA PRO A 48 14.97 4.23 -3.04
C PRO A 48 13.53 4.49 -2.62
N TYR A 49 13.04 3.78 -1.60
CA TYR A 49 11.68 3.96 -1.08
C TYR A 49 11.74 4.22 0.42
N ASP A 50 10.80 4.99 0.91
CA ASP A 50 10.75 5.41 2.31
C ASP A 50 9.84 4.53 3.15
N LEU A 51 8.81 3.93 2.54
CA LEU A 51 7.93 2.97 3.18
C LEU A 51 7.62 1.84 2.22
N VAL A 52 7.40 0.66 2.80
CA VAL A 52 6.87 -0.50 2.07
C VAL A 52 5.67 -1.00 2.85
N THR A 53 4.52 -1.13 2.20
CA THR A 53 3.31 -1.62 2.85
C THR A 53 2.76 -2.84 2.13
N ILE A 54 2.14 -3.71 2.91
CA ILE A 54 1.39 -4.85 2.39
C ILE A 54 -0.07 -4.57 2.68
N ILE A 55 -0.89 -4.51 1.63
CA ILE A 55 -2.33 -4.28 1.77
C ILE A 55 -3.12 -5.39 1.11
N GLU A 56 -4.31 -5.64 1.64
CA GLU A 56 -5.31 -6.48 1.01
C GLU A 56 -6.52 -5.64 0.67
N ALA A 57 -7.09 -5.84 -0.50
CA ALA A 57 -8.27 -5.12 -0.96
C ALA A 57 -9.19 -6.06 -1.74
N PRO A 58 -10.49 -5.77 -1.82
CA PRO A 58 -11.44 -6.65 -2.53
C PRO A 58 -11.12 -6.79 -4.02
N ASP A 59 -10.63 -5.73 -4.64
CA ASP A 59 -10.34 -5.67 -6.07
C ASP A 59 -9.36 -4.53 -6.36
N ASP A 60 -8.92 -4.45 -7.62
CA ASP A 60 -7.97 -3.44 -8.05
C ASP A 60 -8.55 -2.02 -7.95
N GLU A 61 -9.85 -1.87 -8.22
CA GLU A 61 -10.51 -0.57 -8.15
C GLU A 61 -10.52 -0.03 -6.72
N SER A 62 -10.82 -0.88 -5.74
CA SER A 62 -10.80 -0.48 -4.32
C SER A 62 -9.40 -0.10 -3.86
N ALA A 63 -8.39 -0.90 -4.24
CA ALA A 63 -7.00 -0.58 -3.93
C ALA A 63 -6.59 0.75 -4.57
N THR A 64 -6.96 0.96 -5.83
CA THR A 64 -6.63 2.18 -6.56
C THR A 64 -7.28 3.40 -5.91
N ALA A 65 -8.57 3.30 -5.57
CA ALA A 65 -9.28 4.39 -4.91
C ALA A 65 -8.64 4.76 -3.58
N MET A 66 -8.29 3.77 -2.77
CA MET A 66 -7.58 3.97 -1.51
C MET A 66 -6.26 4.72 -1.71
N LEU A 67 -5.47 4.29 -2.69
CA LEU A 67 -4.15 4.86 -2.93
C LEU A 67 -4.23 6.26 -3.54
N LEU A 68 -5.23 6.53 -4.38
CA LEU A 68 -5.46 7.87 -4.88
C LEU A 68 -5.86 8.83 -3.77
N GLU A 69 -6.70 8.38 -2.86
CA GLU A 69 -7.12 9.21 -1.72
C GLU A 69 -5.93 9.46 -0.79
N LEU A 70 -5.11 8.43 -0.53
CA LEU A 70 -3.89 8.58 0.27
C LEU A 70 -2.93 9.58 -0.39
N GLY A 71 -2.71 9.44 -1.69
CA GLY A 71 -1.82 10.35 -2.43
C GLY A 71 -2.34 11.77 -2.49
N SER A 72 -3.67 11.96 -2.51
CA SER A 72 -4.28 13.28 -2.59
C SER A 72 -4.03 14.14 -1.36
N ALA A 73 -3.69 13.52 -0.23
CA ALA A 73 -3.28 14.26 0.96
C ALA A 73 -1.93 14.96 0.78
N GLY A 74 -1.16 14.57 -0.22
CA GLY A 74 0.07 15.26 -0.61
C GLY A 74 1.34 14.82 0.11
N ASN A 75 1.26 13.81 0.98
CA ASN A 75 2.40 13.38 1.80
C ASN A 75 3.20 12.24 1.19
N LEU A 76 2.58 11.44 0.33
CA LEU A 76 3.17 10.23 -0.22
C LEU A 76 2.93 10.11 -1.71
N ARG A 77 3.93 9.54 -2.40
CA ARG A 77 3.82 9.00 -3.76
C ARG A 77 3.91 7.50 -3.66
N THR A 78 3.09 6.80 -4.42
CA THR A 78 2.97 5.34 -4.32
C THR A 78 3.27 4.66 -5.65
N THR A 79 3.91 3.50 -5.55
CA THR A 79 4.10 2.56 -6.65
C THR A 79 3.56 1.23 -6.16
N THR A 80 2.53 0.72 -6.82
CA THR A 80 1.80 -0.46 -6.33
C THR A 80 2.06 -1.66 -7.23
N LEU A 81 2.36 -2.79 -6.58
CA LEU A 81 2.60 -4.07 -7.24
C LEU A 81 1.49 -5.03 -6.83
N ARG A 82 0.85 -5.68 -7.81
CA ARG A 82 -0.03 -6.80 -7.50
C ARG A 82 0.85 -7.96 -7.05
N ALA A 83 0.61 -8.50 -5.87
CA ALA A 83 1.40 -9.57 -5.30
C ALA A 83 0.60 -10.86 -5.22
N TYR A 84 1.28 -11.98 -5.41
CA TYR A 84 0.69 -13.31 -5.34
C TYR A 84 1.39 -14.12 -4.28
N GLY A 85 0.61 -14.73 -3.40
CA GLY A 85 1.15 -15.68 -2.45
C GLY A 85 1.53 -17.00 -3.12
N ARG A 86 2.13 -17.89 -2.34
CA ARG A 86 2.62 -19.18 -2.86
C ARG A 86 1.52 -20.00 -3.54
N GLU A 87 0.36 -20.10 -2.93
CA GLU A 87 -0.75 -20.87 -3.49
C GLU A 87 -1.34 -20.24 -4.72
N GLU A 88 -1.46 -18.91 -4.72
CA GLU A 88 -1.96 -18.17 -5.87
C GLU A 88 -1.04 -18.36 -7.08
N ILE A 89 0.26 -18.16 -6.88
CA ILE A 89 1.21 -18.31 -8.00
C ILE A 89 1.26 -19.76 -8.48
N SER A 90 1.14 -20.71 -7.58
CA SER A 90 1.07 -22.12 -7.96
C SER A 90 -0.10 -22.41 -8.90
N GLY A 91 -1.29 -21.85 -8.58
CA GLY A 91 -2.46 -21.96 -9.44
C GLY A 91 -2.27 -21.30 -10.80
N ILE A 92 -1.60 -20.17 -10.84
CA ILE A 92 -1.31 -19.45 -12.10
C ILE A 92 -0.35 -20.28 -12.97
N ILE A 93 0.68 -20.85 -12.37
CA ILE A 93 1.67 -21.67 -13.07
C ILE A 93 1.01 -22.87 -13.73
N GLN A 94 -0.02 -23.44 -13.12
CA GLN A 94 -0.76 -24.57 -13.71
C GLN A 94 -1.41 -24.22 -15.04
N ARG A 95 -1.66 -22.93 -15.30
CA ARG A 95 -2.22 -22.47 -16.59
C ARG A 95 -1.19 -22.47 -17.72
N LEU A 96 0.07 -22.67 -17.43
CA LEU A 96 1.13 -22.65 -18.42
C LEU A 96 1.20 -23.97 -19.22
N GLY A 97 0.37 -24.90 -18.91
CA GLY A 97 0.32 -26.16 -19.63
C GLY A 97 1.32 -27.17 -19.12
#